data_8ffe14661ed7cee691dd72e990dd13e5
#
_entry.id   8ffe14661ed7cee691dd72e990dd13e5
#
_cell.length_a   1.000
_cell.length_b   1.000
_cell.length_c   1.000
_cell.angle_alpha   90.00
_cell.angle_beta   90.00
_cell.angle_gamma   90.00
#
_symmetry.space_group_name_H-M   'P 1'
#
loop_
_entity.id
_entity.type
_entity.pdbx_description
1 polymer ?
#
loop_
_entity_poly.entity_id
_entity_poly.type
_entity_poly.pdbx_seq_one_letter_code
_entity_poly.pdbx_strand_id
1 'polypeptide(L)'
;IISIVLAIALATGFSTLSEYRNSSRSEALQEEYNKTYAKVMRNGKLVNILTSEIVKGDTILVQAGDKVPTDGVLFEGHIKVSQAALNGESRDENKTAADNLDEAESTDYASANKVFMGSVVTSGEGYMVATVIGDASELGKINKALTDDNEEDERKDTSSLKLEVVAAGIGKLGVSAAAIAGVLDVVLNLIRTDEPITVVYVLLLVAEAVMLMASIVIMAVPEGLPMMNSLVQSMNTESMYKKNILV
;
A
#
# COMPACT_ATOMS: atom_id res chain seq x y z
N ILE A 1 28.46 12.17 25.82
CA ILE A 1 27.02 12.49 25.66
C ILE A 1 26.77 13.13 24.29
N ILE A 2 27.48 14.22 23.90
CA ILE A 2 27.30 14.89 22.60
C ILE A 2 27.54 13.93 21.42
N SER A 3 28.57 13.10 21.47
CA SER A 3 28.89 12.12 20.42
C SER A 3 27.81 11.05 20.26
N ILE A 4 27.19 10.62 21.34
CA ILE A 4 26.10 9.65 21.31
C ILE A 4 24.83 10.26 20.70
N VAL A 5 24.47 11.49 21.13
CA VAL A 5 23.34 12.22 20.57
C VAL A 5 23.52 12.46 19.07
N LEU A 6 24.74 12.85 18.66
CA LEU A 6 25.07 13.05 17.25
C LEU A 6 24.97 11.75 16.45
N ALA A 7 25.48 10.63 16.99
CA ALA A 7 25.40 9.32 16.35
C ALA A 7 23.96 8.86 16.16
N ILE A 8 23.12 9.01 17.20
CA ILE A 8 21.69 8.68 17.12
C ILE A 8 20.99 9.56 16.09
N ALA A 9 21.23 10.87 16.10
CA ALA A 9 20.64 11.80 15.14
C ALA A 9 21.03 11.45 13.69
N LEU A 10 22.29 11.09 13.45
CA LEU A 10 22.76 10.68 12.13
C LEU A 10 22.15 9.33 11.71
N ALA A 11 22.11 8.35 12.59
CA ALA A 11 21.55 7.04 12.30
C ALA A 11 20.04 7.13 12.01
N THR A 12 19.28 7.84 12.84
CA THR A 12 17.83 8.07 12.64
C THR A 12 17.58 8.88 11.37
N GLY A 13 18.34 9.95 11.14
CA GLY A 13 18.23 10.77 9.93
C GLY A 13 18.49 9.95 8.65
N PHE A 14 19.53 9.11 8.66
CA PHE A 14 19.84 8.24 7.53
C PHE A 14 18.75 7.17 7.30
N SER A 15 18.26 6.54 8.36
CA SER A 15 17.18 5.55 8.30
C SER A 15 15.90 6.16 7.73
N THR A 16 15.46 7.30 8.27
CA THR A 16 14.25 8.00 7.80
C THR A 16 14.38 8.46 6.35
N LEU A 17 15.55 8.98 5.95
CA LEU A 17 15.78 9.41 4.58
C LEU A 17 15.78 8.23 3.60
N SER A 18 16.35 7.10 4.01
CA SER A 18 16.37 5.86 3.23
C SER A 18 14.97 5.30 3.05
N GLU A 19 14.18 5.27 4.12
CA GLU A 19 12.79 4.81 4.11
C GLU A 19 11.90 5.70 3.23
N TYR A 20 12.01 7.02 3.37
CA TYR A 20 11.30 7.98 2.52
C TYR A 20 11.63 7.79 1.03
N ARG A 21 12.91 7.64 0.68
CA ARG A 21 13.33 7.40 -0.71
C ARG A 21 12.83 6.06 -1.26
N ASN A 22 12.73 5.05 -0.42
CA ASN A 22 12.26 3.72 -0.81
C ASN A 22 10.74 3.71 -1.02
N SER A 23 9.97 4.35 -0.12
CA SER A 23 8.52 4.54 -0.24
C SER A 23 8.16 5.33 -1.51
N SER A 24 8.80 6.48 -1.73
CA SER A 24 8.56 7.30 -2.93
C SER A 24 8.87 6.57 -4.24
N ARG A 25 9.89 5.69 -4.26
CA ARG A 25 10.18 4.86 -5.44
C ARG A 25 9.11 3.80 -5.67
N SER A 26 8.64 3.16 -4.61
CA SER A 26 7.59 2.15 -4.69
C SER A 26 6.27 2.76 -5.20
N GLU A 27 5.89 3.93 -4.68
CA GLU A 27 4.71 4.67 -5.12
C GLU A 27 4.81 5.08 -6.60
N ALA A 28 5.95 5.62 -7.02
CA ALA A 28 6.15 6.02 -8.42
C ALA A 28 6.08 4.82 -9.39
N LEU A 29 6.62 3.66 -8.99
CA LEU A 29 6.53 2.44 -9.80
C LEU A 29 5.10 1.91 -9.87
N GLN A 30 4.35 1.93 -8.76
CA GLN A 30 2.94 1.55 -8.74
C GLN A 30 2.08 2.50 -9.58
N GLU A 31 2.33 3.81 -9.51
CA GLU A 31 1.63 4.80 -10.31
C GLU A 31 1.89 4.60 -11.81
N GLU A 32 3.12 4.34 -12.21
CA GLU A 32 3.47 4.05 -13.60
C GLU A 32 2.83 2.75 -14.10
N TYR A 33 2.78 1.72 -13.25
CA TYR A 33 2.17 0.43 -13.56
C TYR A 33 0.65 0.50 -13.69
N ASN A 34 0.01 1.34 -12.88
CA ASN A 34 -1.45 1.53 -12.87
C ASN A 34 -1.95 2.45 -14.00
N LYS A 35 -1.07 3.03 -14.83
CA LYS A 35 -1.47 3.83 -15.98
C LYS A 35 -2.15 2.95 -17.03
N THR A 36 -3.47 2.95 -16.99
CA THR A 36 -4.32 2.30 -18.00
C THR A 36 -4.78 3.35 -18.99
N TYR A 37 -4.78 3.00 -20.28
CA TYR A 37 -5.20 3.89 -21.36
C TYR A 37 -6.54 3.44 -21.94
N ALA A 38 -7.34 4.40 -22.39
CA ALA A 38 -8.59 4.17 -23.09
C ALA A 38 -8.61 4.92 -24.42
N LYS A 39 -9.28 4.34 -25.41
CA LYS A 39 -9.47 4.93 -26.75
C LYS A 39 -10.72 5.80 -26.73
N VAL A 40 -10.55 7.11 -26.69
CA VAL A 40 -11.66 8.07 -26.58
C VAL A 40 -11.79 8.87 -27.86
N MET A 41 -13.02 9.06 -28.33
CA MET A 41 -13.34 9.87 -29.49
C MET A 41 -13.41 11.34 -29.07
N ARG A 42 -12.44 12.14 -29.48
CA ARG A 42 -12.43 13.61 -29.25
C ARG A 42 -12.21 14.35 -30.56
N ASN A 43 -13.02 15.33 -30.83
CA ASN A 43 -12.97 16.13 -32.08
C ASN A 43 -13.00 15.24 -33.35
N GLY A 44 -13.76 14.15 -33.34
CA GLY A 44 -13.89 13.23 -34.49
C GLY A 44 -12.67 12.34 -34.73
N LYS A 45 -11.74 12.25 -33.75
CA LYS A 45 -10.55 11.38 -33.81
C LYS A 45 -10.46 10.52 -32.58
N LEU A 46 -10.05 9.25 -32.75
CA LEU A 46 -9.69 8.37 -31.64
C LEU A 46 -8.33 8.79 -31.09
N VAL A 47 -8.30 9.07 -29.80
CA VAL A 47 -7.11 9.44 -29.04
C VAL A 47 -6.97 8.49 -27.85
N ASN A 48 -5.76 8.01 -27.62
CA ASN A 48 -5.47 7.27 -26.39
C ASN A 48 -5.20 8.25 -25.25
N ILE A 49 -6.01 8.21 -24.21
CA ILE A 49 -5.85 9.00 -23.00
C ILE A 49 -5.74 8.09 -21.78
N LEU A 50 -5.22 8.62 -20.69
CA LEU A 50 -5.25 7.91 -19.41
C LEU A 50 -6.70 7.74 -18.95
N THR A 51 -7.02 6.60 -18.34
CA THR A 51 -8.36 6.35 -17.78
C THR A 51 -8.77 7.40 -16.73
N SER A 52 -7.79 7.98 -16.02
CA SER A 52 -7.99 9.08 -15.07
C SER A 52 -8.40 10.41 -15.73
N GLU A 53 -8.19 10.57 -17.03
CA GLU A 53 -8.54 11.78 -17.78
C GLU A 53 -9.90 11.68 -18.47
N ILE A 54 -10.61 10.56 -18.31
CA ILE A 54 -11.96 10.38 -18.86
C ILE A 54 -12.93 11.24 -18.08
N VAL A 55 -13.80 11.93 -18.81
CA VAL A 55 -14.88 12.75 -18.25
C VAL A 55 -16.24 12.20 -18.65
N LYS A 56 -17.26 12.51 -17.84
CA LYS A 56 -18.65 12.16 -18.16
C LYS A 56 -19.05 12.72 -19.53
N GLY A 57 -19.59 11.84 -20.38
CA GLY A 57 -19.97 12.17 -21.75
C GLY A 57 -18.91 11.84 -22.80
N ASP A 58 -17.71 11.42 -22.41
CA ASP A 58 -16.73 10.93 -23.37
C ASP A 58 -17.26 9.68 -24.09
N THR A 59 -17.02 9.61 -25.39
CA THR A 59 -17.29 8.44 -26.22
C THR A 59 -16.05 7.55 -26.26
N ILE A 60 -16.19 6.33 -25.80
CA ILE A 60 -15.07 5.38 -25.63
C ILE A 60 -15.28 4.19 -26.56
N LEU A 61 -14.26 3.84 -27.33
CA LEU A 61 -14.20 2.59 -28.09
C LEU A 61 -13.71 1.47 -27.18
N VAL A 62 -14.51 0.41 -27.06
CA VAL A 62 -14.17 -0.81 -26.35
C VAL A 62 -14.14 -2.00 -27.31
N GLN A 63 -13.10 -2.81 -27.23
CA GLN A 63 -12.84 -3.94 -28.14
C GLN A 63 -12.48 -5.19 -27.33
N ALA A 64 -12.57 -6.35 -27.97
CA ALA A 64 -12.18 -7.61 -27.35
C ALA A 64 -10.76 -7.54 -26.74
N GLY A 65 -10.63 -7.90 -25.46
CA GLY A 65 -9.41 -7.79 -24.67
C GLY A 65 -9.29 -6.51 -23.84
N ASP A 66 -10.09 -5.47 -24.13
CA ASP A 66 -10.07 -4.23 -23.36
C ASP A 66 -10.81 -4.41 -22.02
N LYS A 67 -10.32 -3.73 -20.98
CA LYS A 67 -11.03 -3.56 -19.71
C LYS A 67 -11.84 -2.28 -19.79
N VAL A 68 -13.14 -2.35 -19.47
CA VAL A 68 -14.05 -1.20 -19.46
C VAL A 68 -13.58 -0.17 -18.44
N PRO A 69 -13.28 1.09 -18.86
CA PRO A 69 -12.61 2.05 -18.00
C PRO A 69 -13.55 2.85 -17.07
N THR A 70 -14.84 2.91 -17.39
CA THR A 70 -15.87 3.64 -16.63
C THR A 70 -17.22 2.95 -16.76
N ASP A 71 -18.18 3.30 -15.88
CA ASP A 71 -19.57 2.90 -16.15
C ASP A 71 -20.15 3.73 -17.30
N GLY A 72 -20.90 3.07 -18.15
CA GLY A 72 -21.46 3.73 -19.32
C GLY A 72 -22.55 2.94 -20.02
N VAL A 73 -23.02 3.53 -21.10
CA VAL A 73 -24.06 2.96 -21.96
C VAL A 73 -23.50 2.74 -23.36
N LEU A 74 -23.68 1.51 -23.87
CA LEU A 74 -23.31 1.15 -25.24
C LEU A 74 -24.37 1.74 -26.19
N PHE A 75 -23.95 2.57 -27.14
CA PHE A 75 -24.85 3.19 -28.11
C PHE A 75 -24.60 2.73 -29.56
N GLU A 76 -23.46 2.05 -29.79
CA GLU A 76 -23.14 1.48 -31.10
C GLU A 76 -22.36 0.18 -30.95
N GLY A 77 -22.67 -0.79 -31.80
CA GLY A 77 -22.00 -2.10 -31.80
C GLY A 77 -22.62 -3.13 -30.85
N HIS A 78 -21.93 -4.23 -30.66
CA HIS A 78 -22.28 -5.26 -29.71
C HIS A 78 -21.02 -5.89 -29.16
N ILE A 79 -21.05 -6.19 -27.84
CA ILE A 79 -19.92 -6.78 -27.15
C ILE A 79 -20.41 -7.87 -26.20
N LYS A 80 -19.54 -8.83 -25.91
CA LYS A 80 -19.68 -9.71 -24.75
C LYS A 80 -18.72 -9.26 -23.67
N VAL A 81 -19.19 -9.21 -22.44
CA VAL A 81 -18.40 -8.77 -21.30
C VAL A 81 -18.46 -9.79 -20.17
N SER A 82 -17.32 -10.07 -19.57
CA SER A 82 -17.23 -10.77 -18.29
C SER A 82 -17.32 -9.75 -17.16
N GLN A 83 -18.28 -9.93 -16.27
CA GLN A 83 -18.51 -9.08 -15.10
C GLN A 83 -18.09 -9.76 -13.79
N ALA A 84 -17.30 -10.83 -13.87
CA ALA A 84 -16.88 -11.64 -12.73
C ALA A 84 -16.21 -10.82 -11.61
N ALA A 85 -15.53 -9.75 -11.94
CA ALA A 85 -14.89 -8.85 -10.97
C ALA A 85 -15.90 -8.04 -10.14
N LEU A 86 -17.16 -7.89 -10.61
CA LEU A 86 -18.19 -7.07 -9.97
C LEU A 86 -19.21 -7.92 -9.20
N ASN A 87 -19.72 -8.97 -9.84
CA ASN A 87 -20.82 -9.80 -9.31
C ASN A 87 -20.39 -11.24 -8.98
N GLY A 88 -19.14 -11.63 -9.29
CA GLY A 88 -18.65 -13.00 -9.10
C GLY A 88 -19.13 -14.01 -10.14
N GLU A 89 -19.99 -13.60 -11.07
CA GLU A 89 -20.57 -14.47 -12.10
C GLU A 89 -19.55 -14.71 -13.23
N SER A 90 -19.20 -15.96 -13.46
CA SER A 90 -18.25 -16.32 -14.55
C SER A 90 -18.88 -16.34 -15.94
N ARG A 91 -20.17 -16.07 -16.05
CA ARG A 91 -20.87 -16.08 -17.33
C ARG A 91 -20.70 -14.73 -18.02
N ASP A 92 -20.34 -14.78 -19.30
CA ASP A 92 -20.30 -13.59 -20.13
C ASP A 92 -21.69 -13.06 -20.47
N GLU A 93 -21.90 -11.77 -20.33
CA GLU A 93 -23.14 -11.08 -20.68
C GLU A 93 -23.04 -10.42 -22.05
N ASN A 94 -24.11 -10.58 -22.85
CA ASN A 94 -24.21 -9.90 -24.15
C ASN A 94 -24.71 -8.47 -23.92
N LYS A 95 -23.99 -7.50 -24.46
CA LYS A 95 -24.36 -6.09 -24.44
C LYS A 95 -24.58 -5.62 -25.86
N THR A 96 -25.70 -4.96 -26.09
CA THR A 96 -26.12 -4.43 -27.39
C THR A 96 -26.42 -2.95 -27.25
N ALA A 97 -26.20 -2.21 -28.34
CA ALA A 97 -26.52 -0.78 -28.38
C ALA A 97 -28.02 -0.53 -28.13
N ALA A 98 -28.32 0.55 -27.41
CA ALA A 98 -29.66 0.99 -27.17
C ALA A 98 -29.87 2.40 -27.72
N ASP A 99 -31.07 2.61 -28.24
CA ASP A 99 -31.47 3.93 -28.82
C ASP A 99 -31.70 5.02 -27.75
N ASN A 100 -31.90 4.61 -26.47
CA ASN A 100 -32.14 5.52 -25.36
C ASN A 100 -30.98 5.52 -24.36
N LEU A 101 -30.39 6.68 -24.16
CA LEU A 101 -29.32 6.92 -23.18
C LEU A 101 -29.87 7.21 -21.77
N ASP A 102 -31.18 7.28 -21.58
CA ASP A 102 -31.82 7.74 -20.34
C ASP A 102 -31.81 6.74 -19.17
N GLU A 103 -31.37 5.51 -19.39
CA GLU A 103 -31.29 4.50 -18.33
C GLU A 103 -29.98 4.50 -17.54
N ALA A 104 -29.27 5.62 -17.51
CA ALA A 104 -27.91 5.71 -16.97
C ALA A 104 -27.77 5.37 -15.48
N GLU A 105 -28.83 5.42 -14.67
CA GLU A 105 -28.75 5.35 -13.21
C GLU A 105 -29.07 3.97 -12.58
N SER A 106 -29.51 2.96 -13.33
CA SER A 106 -29.79 1.66 -12.73
C SER A 106 -28.52 0.80 -12.60
N THR A 107 -28.32 0.17 -11.46
CA THR A 107 -27.22 -0.79 -11.15
C THR A 107 -27.54 -2.22 -11.62
N ASP A 108 -28.41 -2.38 -12.64
CA ASP A 108 -28.74 -3.69 -13.15
C ASP A 108 -27.63 -4.22 -14.08
N TYR A 109 -26.84 -5.14 -13.58
CA TYR A 109 -25.78 -5.81 -14.35
C TYR A 109 -26.31 -6.61 -15.54
N ALA A 110 -27.58 -7.04 -15.51
CA ALA A 110 -28.22 -7.76 -16.59
C ALA A 110 -28.74 -6.84 -17.71
N SER A 111 -28.71 -5.51 -17.52
CA SER A 111 -29.13 -4.54 -18.53
C SER A 111 -28.37 -4.76 -19.85
N ALA A 112 -29.10 -4.82 -20.95
CA ALA A 112 -28.55 -5.17 -22.26
C ALA A 112 -27.58 -4.11 -22.82
N ASN A 113 -27.68 -2.87 -22.39
CA ASN A 113 -26.93 -1.74 -22.93
C ASN A 113 -25.89 -1.13 -21.95
N LYS A 114 -25.93 -1.52 -20.67
CA LYS A 114 -25.01 -0.97 -19.66
C LYS A 114 -23.75 -1.78 -19.57
N VAL A 115 -22.64 -1.06 -19.49
CA VAL A 115 -21.30 -1.57 -19.29
C VAL A 115 -20.71 -0.94 -18.03
N PHE A 116 -20.06 -1.75 -17.22
CA PHE A 116 -19.57 -1.34 -15.91
C PHE A 116 -18.04 -1.35 -15.87
N MET A 117 -17.46 -0.39 -15.18
CA MET A 117 -16.03 -0.28 -14.94
C MET A 117 -15.47 -1.60 -14.38
N GLY A 118 -14.35 -2.05 -14.92
CA GLY A 118 -13.69 -3.27 -14.48
C GLY A 118 -14.14 -4.55 -15.20
N SER A 119 -15.25 -4.52 -15.95
CA SER A 119 -15.63 -5.61 -16.85
C SER A 119 -14.60 -5.80 -17.95
N VAL A 120 -14.40 -7.03 -18.40
CA VAL A 120 -13.50 -7.36 -19.50
C VAL A 120 -14.33 -7.69 -20.76
N VAL A 121 -14.04 -7.03 -21.87
CA VAL A 121 -14.65 -7.36 -23.14
C VAL A 121 -14.07 -8.65 -23.68
N THR A 122 -14.87 -9.71 -23.74
CA THR A 122 -14.43 -11.03 -24.21
C THR A 122 -14.56 -11.22 -25.72
N SER A 123 -15.52 -10.52 -26.35
CA SER A 123 -15.65 -10.50 -27.82
C SER A 123 -16.47 -9.30 -28.29
N GLY A 124 -16.28 -8.96 -29.56
CA GLY A 124 -16.98 -7.85 -30.22
C GLY A 124 -16.26 -6.51 -30.06
N GLU A 125 -16.91 -5.47 -30.56
CA GLU A 125 -16.49 -4.08 -30.40
C GLU A 125 -17.70 -3.16 -30.37
N GLY A 126 -17.55 -2.00 -29.75
CA GLY A 126 -18.62 -1.00 -29.71
C GLY A 126 -18.16 0.31 -29.10
N TYR A 127 -19.00 1.31 -29.28
CA TYR A 127 -18.83 2.62 -28.68
C TYR A 127 -19.78 2.78 -27.50
N MET A 128 -19.23 3.22 -26.38
CA MET A 128 -19.96 3.55 -25.16
C MET A 128 -19.81 5.01 -24.78
N VAL A 129 -20.81 5.57 -24.12
CA VAL A 129 -20.72 6.90 -23.49
C VAL A 129 -20.47 6.72 -22.00
N ALA A 130 -19.45 7.39 -21.47
CA ALA A 130 -19.16 7.45 -20.05
C ALA A 130 -20.28 8.18 -19.29
N THR A 131 -20.95 7.50 -18.37
CA THR A 131 -22.06 8.07 -17.59
C THR A 131 -21.67 8.31 -16.14
N VAL A 132 -20.91 7.39 -15.55
CA VAL A 132 -20.41 7.48 -14.15
C VAL A 132 -18.92 7.16 -14.14
N ILE A 133 -18.12 8.01 -13.49
CA ILE A 133 -16.65 7.93 -13.49
C ILE A 133 -16.09 7.81 -12.08
N GLY A 134 -14.89 7.22 -11.98
CA GLY A 134 -14.11 7.15 -10.74
C GLY A 134 -14.83 6.45 -9.60
N ASP A 135 -14.75 7.04 -8.41
CA ASP A 135 -15.29 6.46 -7.16
C ASP A 135 -16.82 6.35 -7.14
N ALA A 136 -17.52 7.08 -8.02
CA ALA A 136 -18.97 6.99 -8.15
C ALA A 136 -19.41 5.77 -8.96
N SER A 137 -18.50 5.12 -9.73
CA SER A 137 -18.77 3.89 -10.47
C SER A 137 -19.07 2.72 -9.54
N GLU A 138 -19.66 1.64 -10.05
CA GLU A 138 -19.97 0.45 -9.24
C GLU A 138 -18.69 -0.16 -8.65
N LEU A 139 -17.65 -0.32 -9.44
CA LEU A 139 -16.34 -0.79 -8.93
C LEU A 139 -15.74 0.19 -7.93
N GLY A 140 -15.87 1.50 -8.16
CA GLY A 140 -15.42 2.54 -7.24
C GLY A 140 -16.10 2.45 -5.88
N LYS A 141 -17.42 2.25 -5.85
CA LYS A 141 -18.19 2.04 -4.60
C LYS A 141 -17.75 0.79 -3.86
N ILE A 142 -17.50 -0.33 -4.57
CA ILE A 142 -17.00 -1.58 -3.98
C ILE A 142 -15.61 -1.33 -3.36
N ASN A 143 -14.71 -0.71 -4.09
CA ASN A 143 -13.37 -0.41 -3.59
C ASN A 143 -13.41 0.50 -2.36
N LYS A 144 -14.26 1.53 -2.39
CA LYS A 144 -14.42 2.43 -1.25
C LYS A 144 -14.97 1.71 -0.03
N ALA A 145 -16.00 0.89 -0.18
CA ALA A 145 -16.54 0.09 0.92
C ALA A 145 -15.48 -0.85 1.53
N LEU A 146 -14.63 -1.46 0.69
CA LEU A 146 -13.51 -2.28 1.15
C LEU A 146 -12.41 -1.49 1.84
N THR A 147 -12.24 -0.20 1.51
CA THR A 147 -11.23 0.67 2.11
C THR A 147 -11.72 1.25 3.43
N ASP A 148 -12.97 1.70 3.48
CA ASP A 148 -13.60 2.26 4.70
C ASP A 148 -13.68 1.21 5.84
N ASP A 149 -13.95 -0.06 5.52
CA ASP A 149 -13.89 -1.17 6.48
C ASP A 149 -12.45 -1.51 6.93
N ASN A 150 -11.43 -1.06 6.23
CA ASN A 150 -10.03 -1.39 6.50
C ASN A 150 -9.22 -0.26 7.17
N GLU A 151 -9.81 0.90 7.46
CA GLU A 151 -9.10 1.95 8.23
C GLU A 151 -8.77 1.51 9.67
N GLU A 152 -9.45 0.48 10.22
CA GLU A 152 -9.09 -0.12 11.51
C GLU A 152 -8.11 -1.30 11.40
N ASP A 153 -7.94 -1.89 10.22
CA ASP A 153 -7.06 -3.03 10.01
C ASP A 153 -6.15 -2.76 8.80
N GLU A 154 -5.16 -1.85 8.96
CA GLU A 154 -4.01 -1.84 8.05
C GLU A 154 -3.58 -3.30 7.88
N ARG A 155 -3.84 -3.90 6.73
CA ARG A 155 -3.35 -5.25 6.39
C ARG A 155 -1.82 -5.19 6.34
N LYS A 156 -1.22 -5.11 7.54
CA LYS A 156 0.20 -5.37 7.69
C LYS A 156 0.43 -6.74 7.08
N ASP A 157 1.24 -6.78 6.06
CA ASP A 157 1.68 -8.03 5.45
C ASP A 157 1.98 -9.05 6.57
N THR A 158 1.49 -10.27 6.41
CA THR A 158 1.66 -11.35 7.41
C THR A 158 3.12 -11.51 7.82
N SER A 159 4.05 -11.18 6.93
CA SER A 159 5.49 -11.20 7.18
C SER A 159 5.91 -10.07 8.11
N SER A 160 5.39 -8.86 7.92
CA SER A 160 5.68 -7.70 8.78
C SER A 160 5.09 -7.87 10.17
N LEU A 161 3.88 -8.43 10.30
CA LEU A 161 3.29 -8.78 11.61
C LEU A 161 4.13 -9.79 12.39
N LYS A 162 4.63 -10.85 11.72
CA LYS A 162 5.51 -11.83 12.36
C LYS A 162 6.84 -11.21 12.81
N LEU A 163 7.42 -10.33 12.00
CA LEU A 163 8.64 -9.59 12.34
C LEU A 163 8.41 -8.64 13.51
N GLU A 164 7.27 -7.95 13.57
CA GLU A 164 6.89 -7.07 14.69
C GLU A 164 6.77 -7.87 16.01
N VAL A 165 6.14 -9.04 15.98
CA VAL A 165 6.04 -9.93 17.15
C VAL A 165 7.43 -10.41 17.62
N VAL A 166 8.31 -10.79 16.69
CA VAL A 166 9.69 -11.19 17.00
C VAL A 166 10.49 -10.02 17.55
N ALA A 167 10.40 -8.83 16.93
CA ALA A 167 11.08 -7.62 17.39
C ALA A 167 10.60 -7.20 18.79
N ALA A 168 9.29 -7.26 19.04
CA ALA A 168 8.71 -7.00 20.37
C ALA A 168 9.20 -8.02 21.43
N GLY A 169 9.33 -9.29 21.04
CA GLY A 169 9.89 -10.33 21.89
C GLY A 169 11.34 -10.06 22.28
N ILE A 170 12.18 -9.75 21.30
CA ILE A 170 13.58 -9.39 21.49
C ILE A 170 13.69 -8.10 22.33
N GLY A 171 12.86 -7.11 22.07
CA GLY A 171 12.81 -5.87 22.85
C GLY A 171 12.51 -6.12 24.33
N LYS A 172 11.50 -6.97 24.64
CA LYS A 172 11.20 -7.36 26.03
C LYS A 172 12.35 -8.06 26.71
N LEU A 173 13.02 -8.98 26.02
CA LEU A 173 14.22 -9.65 26.52
C LEU A 173 15.37 -8.66 26.74
N GLY A 174 15.58 -7.73 25.82
CA GLY A 174 16.59 -6.68 25.94
C GLY A 174 16.36 -5.77 27.14
N VAL A 175 15.12 -5.30 27.34
CA VAL A 175 14.74 -4.46 28.50
C VAL A 175 14.92 -5.22 29.82
N SER A 176 14.51 -6.49 29.87
CA SER A 176 14.70 -7.30 31.09
C SER A 176 16.16 -7.54 31.42
N ALA A 177 16.98 -7.85 30.40
CA ALA A 177 18.42 -8.03 30.56
C ALA A 177 19.11 -6.73 30.99
N ALA A 178 18.71 -5.59 30.40
CA ALA A 178 19.22 -4.28 30.78
C ALA A 178 18.90 -3.94 32.24
N ALA A 179 17.67 -4.21 32.71
CA ALA A 179 17.27 -3.98 34.09
C ALA A 179 18.09 -4.84 35.06
N ILE A 180 18.28 -6.12 34.76
CA ILE A 180 19.11 -7.02 35.56
C ILE A 180 20.57 -6.54 35.61
N ALA A 181 21.15 -6.18 34.46
CA ALA A 181 22.52 -5.69 34.39
C ALA A 181 22.71 -4.38 35.15
N GLY A 182 21.78 -3.43 35.04
CA GLY A 182 21.84 -2.16 35.78
C GLY A 182 21.73 -2.33 37.29
N VAL A 183 20.84 -3.21 37.75
CA VAL A 183 20.75 -3.54 39.20
C VAL A 183 22.05 -4.23 39.68
N LEU A 184 22.57 -5.18 38.89
CA LEU A 184 23.78 -5.89 39.22
C LEU A 184 24.99 -4.94 39.30
N ASP A 185 25.10 -4.00 38.36
CA ASP A 185 26.15 -2.98 38.33
C ASP A 185 26.12 -2.11 39.58
N VAL A 186 24.95 -1.60 39.98
CA VAL A 186 24.79 -0.82 41.21
C VAL A 186 25.20 -1.64 42.45
N VAL A 187 24.72 -2.88 42.55
CA VAL A 187 25.01 -3.75 43.69
C VAL A 187 26.50 -4.07 43.78
N LEU A 188 27.13 -4.42 42.65
CA LEU A 188 28.56 -4.75 42.64
C LEU A 188 29.44 -3.54 42.97
N ASN A 189 29.09 -2.37 42.49
CA ASN A 189 29.83 -1.14 42.81
C ASN A 189 29.68 -0.75 44.28
N LEU A 190 28.48 -0.92 44.88
CA LEU A 190 28.25 -0.70 46.31
C LEU A 190 29.04 -1.67 47.20
N ILE A 191 29.19 -2.93 46.79
CA ILE A 191 29.95 -3.96 47.56
C ILE A 191 31.46 -3.72 47.44
N ARG A 192 31.94 -3.24 46.28
CA ARG A 192 33.37 -3.06 45.98
C ARG A 192 33.96 -1.76 46.46
N THR A 193 33.12 -0.78 46.80
CA THR A 193 33.53 0.58 47.21
C THR A 193 33.99 0.55 48.67
N ASP A 194 35.23 0.97 48.89
CA ASP A 194 35.82 1.27 50.20
C ASP A 194 35.66 2.79 50.55
N GLU A 195 35.10 3.59 49.66
CA GLU A 195 34.91 5.01 49.80
C GLU A 195 33.66 5.36 50.61
N PRO A 196 33.61 6.50 51.33
CA PRO A 196 32.42 6.90 52.04
C PRO A 196 31.27 7.19 51.08
N ILE A 197 30.11 6.56 51.30
CA ILE A 197 28.93 6.68 50.48
C ILE A 197 28.39 8.11 50.58
N THR A 198 28.76 8.95 49.64
CA THR A 198 28.28 10.33 49.53
C THR A 198 27.09 10.39 48.56
N VAL A 199 26.18 11.35 48.78
CA VAL A 199 25.03 11.57 47.87
C VAL A 199 25.48 11.74 46.41
N VAL A 200 26.59 12.43 46.19
CA VAL A 200 27.16 12.65 44.84
C VAL A 200 27.62 11.30 44.24
N TYR A 201 28.24 10.43 45.01
CA TYR A 201 28.66 9.11 44.57
C TYR A 201 27.46 8.24 44.11
N VAL A 202 26.39 8.21 44.93
CA VAL A 202 25.17 7.45 44.59
C VAL A 202 24.54 8.00 43.29
N LEU A 203 24.56 9.32 43.11
CA LEU A 203 23.97 9.97 41.93
C LEU A 203 24.78 9.64 40.65
N LEU A 204 26.09 9.60 40.74
CA LEU A 204 26.97 9.17 39.63
C LEU A 204 26.79 7.70 39.31
N LEU A 205 26.70 6.82 40.33
CA LEU A 205 26.50 5.39 40.16
C LEU A 205 25.16 5.10 39.45
N VAL A 206 24.08 5.77 39.86
CA VAL A 206 22.79 5.66 39.18
C VAL A 206 22.88 6.15 37.74
N ALA A 207 23.60 7.23 37.48
CA ALA A 207 23.78 7.74 36.12
C ALA A 207 24.54 6.75 35.22
N GLU A 208 25.56 6.09 35.74
CA GLU A 208 26.31 5.03 35.02
C GLU A 208 25.44 3.81 34.75
N ALA A 209 24.67 3.34 35.73
CA ALA A 209 23.74 2.24 35.56
C ALA A 209 22.65 2.56 34.51
N VAL A 210 22.11 3.78 34.49
CA VAL A 210 21.15 4.21 33.46
C VAL A 210 21.80 4.24 32.08
N MET A 211 23.03 4.70 31.93
CA MET A 211 23.74 4.67 30.65
C MET A 211 24.00 3.24 30.18
N LEU A 212 24.39 2.32 31.09
CA LEU A 212 24.57 0.91 30.79
C LEU A 212 23.26 0.27 30.31
N MET A 213 22.15 0.48 31.03
CA MET A 213 20.83 -0.01 30.65
C MET A 213 20.40 0.52 29.29
N ALA A 214 20.55 1.81 29.06
CA ALA A 214 20.22 2.42 27.75
C ALA A 214 21.03 1.81 26.61
N SER A 215 22.33 1.58 26.80
CA SER A 215 23.19 0.95 25.80
C SER A 215 22.75 -0.47 25.47
N ILE A 216 22.38 -1.28 26.46
CA ILE A 216 21.88 -2.64 26.25
C ILE A 216 20.55 -2.64 25.51
N VAL A 217 19.61 -1.73 25.85
CA VAL A 217 18.32 -1.60 25.19
C VAL A 217 18.51 -1.21 23.72
N ILE A 218 19.36 -0.23 23.43
CA ILE A 218 19.64 0.20 22.05
C ILE A 218 20.22 -0.95 21.21
N MET A 219 21.15 -1.73 21.79
CA MET A 219 21.72 -2.89 21.08
C MET A 219 20.71 -4.03 20.86
N ALA A 220 19.72 -4.17 21.74
CA ALA A 220 18.73 -5.24 21.68
C ALA A 220 17.62 -4.96 20.65
N VAL A 221 17.42 -3.73 20.23
CA VAL A 221 16.40 -3.37 19.22
C VAL A 221 16.92 -3.66 17.81
N PRO A 222 16.36 -4.64 17.09
CA PRO A 222 16.80 -4.97 15.74
C PRO A 222 16.25 -3.95 14.71
N GLU A 223 16.75 -2.73 14.72
CA GLU A 223 16.29 -1.63 13.84
C GLU A 223 16.38 -1.97 12.34
N GLY A 224 17.26 -2.90 11.95
CA GLY A 224 17.45 -3.33 10.58
C GLY A 224 16.38 -4.27 10.02
N LEU A 225 15.58 -4.95 10.85
CA LEU A 225 14.64 -5.97 10.39
C LEU A 225 13.50 -5.40 9.53
N PRO A 226 12.78 -4.32 9.93
CA PRO A 226 11.75 -3.72 9.10
C PRO A 226 12.31 -3.19 7.78
N MET A 227 13.45 -2.54 7.84
CA MET A 227 14.14 -1.98 6.67
C MET A 227 14.60 -3.06 5.69
N MET A 228 15.13 -4.19 6.16
CA MET A 228 15.52 -5.33 5.33
C MET A 228 14.31 -5.98 4.65
N ASN A 229 13.17 -6.09 5.33
CA ASN A 229 11.94 -6.62 4.75
C ASN A 229 11.45 -5.74 3.59
N SER A 230 11.37 -4.43 3.79
CA SER A 230 10.99 -3.48 2.75
C SER A 230 11.94 -3.50 1.55
N LEU A 231 13.26 -3.61 1.82
CA LEU A 231 14.27 -3.69 0.79
C LEU A 231 14.13 -4.98 -0.05
N VAL A 232 13.94 -6.13 0.61
CA VAL A 232 13.76 -7.43 -0.08
C VAL A 232 12.48 -7.45 -0.89
N GLN A 233 11.37 -6.92 -0.36
CA GLN A 233 10.12 -6.79 -1.11
C GLN A 233 10.28 -5.90 -2.34
N SER A 234 10.91 -4.74 -2.20
CA SER A 234 11.19 -3.82 -3.31
C SER A 234 12.06 -4.49 -4.39
N MET A 235 13.12 -5.20 -4.00
CA MET A 235 13.98 -5.94 -4.93
C MET A 235 13.24 -7.09 -5.64
N ASN A 236 12.37 -7.80 -4.93
CA ASN A 236 11.56 -8.86 -5.52
C ASN A 236 10.57 -8.30 -6.53
N THR A 237 9.86 -7.23 -6.19
CA THR A 237 8.93 -6.54 -7.09
C THR A 237 9.65 -6.03 -8.35
N GLU A 238 10.82 -5.40 -8.20
CA GLU A 238 11.65 -4.98 -9.34
C GLU A 238 12.10 -6.17 -10.21
N SER A 239 12.49 -7.29 -9.59
CA SER A 239 12.88 -8.51 -10.30
C SER A 239 11.72 -9.14 -11.08
N MET A 240 10.51 -9.15 -10.48
CA MET A 240 9.28 -9.65 -11.12
C MET A 240 8.87 -8.76 -12.28
N TYR A 241 8.92 -7.45 -12.10
CA TYR A 241 8.66 -6.47 -13.14
C TYR A 241 9.58 -6.66 -14.36
N LYS A 242 10.90 -6.81 -14.14
CA LYS A 242 11.87 -7.08 -15.23
C LYS A 242 11.60 -8.39 -15.98
N LYS A 243 10.87 -9.32 -15.36
CA LYS A 243 10.49 -10.62 -15.97
C LYS A 243 9.07 -10.59 -16.54
N ASN A 244 8.41 -9.43 -16.62
CA ASN A 244 7.01 -9.29 -17.04
C ASN A 244 6.04 -10.17 -16.23
N ILE A 245 6.33 -10.45 -14.97
CA ILE A 245 5.45 -11.17 -14.07
C ILE A 245 4.62 -10.13 -13.32
N LEU A 246 3.31 -10.15 -13.53
CA LEU A 246 2.33 -9.36 -12.77
C LEU A 246 2.31 -9.85 -11.32
N VAL A 247 2.41 -8.93 -10.38
CA VAL A 247 2.27 -9.19 -8.94
C VAL A 247 1.01 -8.54 -8.44
#